data_136e2d8bbc515a3186bfa3dec52ddc03
#
_entry.id   136e2d8bbc515a3186bfa3dec52ddc03
#
_cell.length_a   1.000
_cell.length_b   1.000
_cell.length_c   1.000
_cell.angle_alpha   90.00
_cell.angle_beta   90.00
_cell.angle_gamma   90.00
#
_symmetry.space_group_name_H-M   'P 1'
#
loop_
_entity.id
_entity.type
_entity.pdbx_description
1 polymer ?
#
loop_
_entity_poly.entity_id
_entity_poly.type
_entity_poly.pdbx_seq_one_letter_code
_entity_poly.pdbx_strand_id
1 'polypeptide(L)'
;MNKNNRVPGRRPEGEKHSGILGRRSFLQLLSSGFAGHIGILGTAAFANPSSIPLFREGAEELGLKFHHFAGTTGQYYMPEIMGAGVALFDYDNDGDLDLYLVQGTMLDPTQNPLNAKIPPPPGWKPGNRLFRNLLSETGKLAFVDVTEKAGVGHVGYGMGVAVGDYDNDGFQDLYVTNFGHNVLYHNNGDGTFTDVTVQTGVDDPRWSASAAWVDYDRDGRLDLFVTNYLDFTVKGNKQCYASTGERDYCTPKMYQPVPARLFHNRGDGTFEDVTEAAGIGASIGPGLGVVCADFNGDGWPDIYVANDGAAAHLWINQRNGTFKERGLSSGTAYNAEGAPQAGMGVAAGDFDSDGDEDIFKTNLTNEGCNLYINDGHGNFYDLSAEFGLLQPTFPHTGFGTEWFDYDNDGHLDLFIANGAVNRIESLRGSSYPFNQNNQLFRNESGGRKFREMTGVAGPALTLSEVSRGAAFGDINNDGAIDIVVANNNGPARLLLNQARSLNHNHWLLVRLEAANGNRFAIGAKVEVRLRGRKLLRRAHTDGSYLSAHDVRVHFGLGEDTKIEKLIVYWPDGRDEEWYRVETDRIVTIRQGSGHNLKVEG
;
A
#
# COMPACT_ATOMS: atom_id res chain seq x y z
N MET A 1 -24.38 -43.15 54.17
CA MET A 1 -24.40 -42.67 55.58
C MET A 1 -24.28 -41.16 55.51
N ASN A 2 -25.39 -40.49 55.63
CA ASN A 2 -25.86 -39.67 56.74
C ASN A 2 -24.99 -38.45 57.00
N LYS A 3 -25.47 -37.26 57.06
CA LYS A 3 -26.71 -36.50 57.23
C LYS A 3 -26.35 -35.04 57.42
N ASN A 4 -27.05 -34.12 56.80
CA ASN A 4 -27.84 -33.01 57.36
C ASN A 4 -27.21 -32.10 58.44
N ASN A 5 -27.27 -30.74 58.25
CA ASN A 5 -28.35 -29.88 58.72
C ASN A 5 -27.99 -28.38 58.44
N ARG A 6 -28.80 -27.63 57.70
CA ARG A 6 -29.86 -26.64 58.09
C ARG A 6 -29.39 -25.39 58.87
N VAL A 7 -29.49 -24.25 58.19
CA VAL A 7 -30.22 -22.97 58.37
C VAL A 7 -30.93 -22.73 59.72
N PRO A 8 -31.17 -21.50 60.30
CA PRO A 8 -31.58 -20.24 59.69
C PRO A 8 -31.14 -18.91 60.41
N GLY A 9 -31.21 -17.77 59.77
CA GLY A 9 -32.29 -16.79 59.86
C GLY A 9 -31.90 -15.50 60.58
N ARG A 10 -32.14 -14.31 60.08
CA ARG A 10 -33.28 -13.40 60.24
C ARG A 10 -32.92 -11.97 59.79
N ARG A 11 -33.86 -11.36 59.05
CA ARG A 11 -34.01 -9.90 58.84
C ARG A 11 -34.60 -9.23 60.11
N PRO A 12 -34.60 -7.88 60.21
CA PRO A 12 -35.78 -7.08 59.89
C PRO A 12 -35.45 -5.78 59.14
N GLU A 13 -36.21 -5.34 58.19
CA GLU A 13 -37.49 -4.57 58.08
C GLU A 13 -37.44 -3.12 58.58
N GLY A 14 -38.00 -2.27 57.68
CA GLY A 14 -38.68 -1.00 57.93
C GLY A 14 -38.09 0.16 57.12
N GLU A 15 -38.72 1.00 56.36
CA GLU A 15 -40.09 1.29 55.91
C GLU A 15 -40.01 2.29 54.74
N LYS A 16 -40.75 2.10 53.70
CA LYS A 16 -41.74 2.88 52.96
C LYS A 16 -41.63 4.43 52.94
N HIS A 17 -41.63 5.01 51.72
CA HIS A 17 -42.75 5.77 51.12
C HIS A 17 -42.43 6.09 49.66
N SER A 18 -43.13 5.56 48.73
CA SER A 18 -44.17 5.93 47.77
C SER A 18 -44.09 7.33 47.13
N GLY A 19 -44.15 7.33 45.79
CA GLY A 19 -44.44 8.49 44.97
C GLY A 19 -44.33 8.25 43.47
N ILE A 20 -45.34 7.56 42.90
CA ILE A 20 -45.61 7.50 41.45
C ILE A 20 -46.37 8.77 41.05
N LEU A 21 -45.91 9.52 40.05
CA LEU A 21 -46.67 10.43 39.19
C LEU A 21 -45.87 10.57 37.91
N GLY A 22 -46.26 10.11 36.73
CA GLY A 22 -47.52 10.40 36.08
C GLY A 22 -47.18 11.31 34.90
N ARG A 23 -47.09 10.71 33.66
CA ARG A 23 -47.08 11.46 32.39
C ARG A 23 -48.35 12.31 32.28
N ARG A 24 -48.21 13.50 31.72
CA ARG A 24 -49.13 14.41 31.01
C ARG A 24 -49.29 15.78 31.63
N SER A 25 -49.23 16.77 30.69
CA SER A 25 -49.76 18.12 30.80
C SER A 25 -48.74 19.22 31.18
N PHE A 26 -48.15 19.81 30.16
CA PHE A 26 -47.97 21.26 30.06
C PHE A 26 -48.07 21.67 28.58
N LEU A 27 -49.29 21.78 28.10
CA LEU A 27 -49.68 22.59 26.94
C LEU A 27 -50.69 23.63 27.47
N GLN A 28 -50.40 24.87 27.08
CA GLN A 28 -51.24 26.06 27.11
C GLN A 28 -50.82 27.16 28.09
N LEU A 29 -50.46 28.19 27.46
CA LEU A 29 -50.67 29.64 27.61
C LEU A 29 -49.39 30.43 27.46
N LEU A 30 -49.19 31.02 26.27
CA LEU A 30 -49.29 32.47 26.08
C LEU A 30 -49.07 32.77 24.59
N SER A 31 -50.15 33.11 23.92
CA SER A 31 -50.19 33.82 22.64
C SER A 31 -50.02 35.30 22.90
N SER A 32 -48.97 35.91 22.38
CA SER A 32 -48.99 37.30 21.94
C SER A 32 -47.71 37.59 21.15
N GLY A 33 -47.90 37.96 19.93
CA GLY A 33 -47.15 38.44 18.81
C GLY A 33 -45.77 39.01 19.00
N PHE A 34 -44.90 38.46 18.13
CA PHE A 34 -43.92 39.27 17.39
C PHE A 34 -43.54 38.50 16.12
N ALA A 35 -43.94 39.06 14.98
CA ALA A 35 -43.47 38.60 13.68
C ALA A 35 -42.00 38.97 13.52
N GLY A 36 -41.09 37.99 13.74
CA GLY A 36 -39.68 38.10 13.46
C GLY A 36 -39.33 37.05 12.42
N HIS A 37 -38.86 37.47 11.24
CA HIS A 37 -38.31 36.62 10.20
C HIS A 37 -37.13 35.81 10.77
N ILE A 38 -37.32 34.53 11.00
CA ILE A 38 -36.21 33.62 11.23
C ILE A 38 -35.75 33.18 9.84
N GLY A 39 -34.76 33.91 9.32
CA GLY A 39 -33.94 33.42 8.23
C GLY A 39 -33.20 32.18 8.68
N ILE A 40 -33.50 31.04 8.08
CA ILE A 40 -32.70 29.82 8.17
C ILE A 40 -31.37 30.16 7.49
N LEU A 41 -30.39 30.62 8.26
CA LEU A 41 -28.99 30.63 7.85
C LEU A 41 -28.52 29.18 7.86
N GLY A 42 -28.73 28.52 6.72
CA GLY A 42 -27.91 27.38 6.34
C GLY A 42 -26.49 27.89 6.25
N THR A 43 -25.64 27.51 7.22
CA THR A 43 -24.19 27.65 7.09
C THR A 43 -23.73 26.69 5.98
N ALA A 44 -23.96 27.06 4.70
CA ALA A 44 -23.08 26.60 3.66
C ALA A 44 -21.70 27.13 4.05
N ALA A 45 -20.81 26.27 4.48
CA ALA A 45 -19.39 26.58 4.56
C ALA A 45 -18.96 26.89 3.11
N PHE A 46 -18.94 28.19 2.78
CA PHE A 46 -18.28 28.64 1.58
C PHE A 46 -16.79 28.31 1.79
N ALA A 47 -16.32 27.27 1.13
CA ALA A 47 -14.90 27.08 0.93
C ALA A 47 -14.36 28.39 0.35
N ASN A 48 -13.41 28.98 1.03
CA ASN A 48 -12.75 30.19 0.58
C ASN A 48 -12.07 29.86 -0.76
N PRO A 49 -12.41 30.48 -1.91
CA PRO A 49 -11.91 30.05 -3.22
C PRO A 49 -10.42 30.35 -3.45
N SER A 50 -9.66 30.68 -2.42
CA SER A 50 -8.25 31.05 -2.50
C SER A 50 -7.30 30.17 -1.64
N SER A 51 -7.75 29.07 -1.05
CA SER A 51 -6.82 28.14 -0.40
C SER A 51 -6.28 27.14 -1.43
N ILE A 52 -4.95 27.05 -1.52
CA ILE A 52 -4.26 26.00 -2.29
C ILE A 52 -4.72 24.64 -1.74
N PRO A 53 -5.20 23.70 -2.57
CA PRO A 53 -5.54 22.37 -2.09
C PRO A 53 -4.28 21.62 -1.67
N LEU A 54 -4.40 20.70 -0.71
CA LEU A 54 -3.26 19.90 -0.25
C LEU A 54 -2.70 19.01 -1.37
N PHE A 55 -3.60 18.41 -2.17
CA PHE A 55 -3.22 17.64 -3.37
C PHE A 55 -3.91 18.21 -4.61
N ARG A 56 -3.16 18.30 -5.71
CA ARG A 56 -3.64 18.66 -7.04
C ARG A 56 -3.54 17.47 -7.99
N GLU A 57 -4.62 17.10 -8.64
CA GLU A 57 -4.58 16.11 -9.71
C GLU A 57 -3.98 16.73 -10.98
N GLY A 58 -3.00 16.08 -11.59
CA GLY A 58 -2.22 16.62 -12.71
C GLY A 58 -1.95 15.66 -13.86
N ALA A 59 -2.46 14.43 -13.84
CA ALA A 59 -2.07 13.38 -14.79
C ALA A 59 -2.22 13.79 -16.25
N GLU A 60 -3.41 14.21 -16.66
CA GLU A 60 -3.69 14.54 -18.07
C GLU A 60 -2.93 15.79 -18.54
N GLU A 61 -2.87 16.81 -17.68
CA GLU A 61 -2.16 18.07 -17.95
C GLU A 61 -0.66 17.84 -18.20
N LEU A 62 -0.08 16.91 -17.46
CA LEU A 62 1.36 16.59 -17.52
C LEU A 62 1.70 15.51 -18.55
N GLY A 63 0.73 15.04 -19.34
CA GLY A 63 0.98 14.07 -20.41
C GLY A 63 0.81 12.60 -20.01
N LEU A 64 0.45 12.31 -18.77
CA LEU A 64 0.18 10.96 -18.30
C LEU A 64 -1.21 10.50 -18.78
N LYS A 65 -1.29 10.08 -20.06
CA LYS A 65 -2.53 9.66 -20.72
C LYS A 65 -2.66 8.15 -20.69
N PHE A 66 -3.10 7.62 -19.57
CA PHE A 66 -3.33 6.20 -19.38
C PHE A 66 -4.74 5.94 -18.87
N HIS A 67 -5.38 4.92 -19.42
CA HIS A 67 -6.68 4.42 -18.96
C HIS A 67 -6.62 2.91 -18.88
N HIS A 68 -6.78 2.37 -17.68
CA HIS A 68 -6.82 0.93 -17.47
C HIS A 68 -8.08 0.34 -18.08
N PHE A 69 -7.96 -0.84 -18.67
CA PHE A 69 -9.04 -1.62 -19.25
C PHE A 69 -9.06 -3.03 -18.71
N ALA A 70 -10.05 -3.37 -17.90
CA ALA A 70 -10.16 -4.68 -17.27
C ALA A 70 -10.83 -5.76 -18.13
N GLY A 71 -11.24 -5.44 -19.36
CA GLY A 71 -11.90 -6.41 -20.24
C GLY A 71 -13.26 -6.91 -19.73
N THR A 72 -14.00 -6.07 -19.01
CA THR A 72 -15.26 -6.42 -18.34
C THR A 72 -16.30 -6.96 -19.33
N THR A 73 -16.65 -8.27 -19.22
CA THR A 73 -17.53 -8.97 -20.15
C THR A 73 -18.99 -9.03 -19.70
N GLY A 74 -19.24 -8.79 -18.39
CA GLY A 74 -20.53 -9.08 -17.74
C GLY A 74 -20.72 -10.56 -17.37
N GLN A 75 -19.67 -11.39 -17.53
CA GLN A 75 -19.60 -12.75 -16.99
C GLN A 75 -19.14 -12.78 -15.53
N TYR A 76 -18.68 -11.63 -15.00
CA TYR A 76 -18.17 -11.47 -13.64
C TYR A 76 -16.97 -12.38 -13.37
N TYR A 77 -15.98 -12.35 -14.25
CA TYR A 77 -14.70 -13.01 -14.01
C TYR A 77 -13.91 -12.27 -12.93
N MET A 78 -13.48 -12.96 -11.89
CA MET A 78 -12.80 -12.30 -10.75
C MET A 78 -11.61 -11.43 -11.14
N PRO A 79 -10.75 -11.77 -12.10
CA PRO A 79 -9.66 -10.87 -12.50
C PRO A 79 -10.13 -9.49 -13.00
N GLU A 80 -11.34 -9.38 -13.57
CA GLU A 80 -11.88 -8.11 -14.09
C GLU A 80 -11.96 -6.98 -13.06
N ILE A 81 -11.93 -7.32 -11.75
CA ILE A 81 -12.08 -6.34 -10.67
C ILE A 81 -10.82 -6.18 -9.80
N MET A 82 -9.75 -6.94 -10.05
CA MET A 82 -8.57 -6.99 -9.18
C MET A 82 -7.39 -6.12 -9.63
N GLY A 83 -7.14 -5.94 -10.94
CA GLY A 83 -6.08 -5.03 -11.44
C GLY A 83 -6.45 -3.56 -11.23
N ALA A 84 -5.55 -2.61 -11.22
CA ALA A 84 -4.24 -2.51 -11.81
C ALA A 84 -3.14 -2.08 -10.84
N GLY A 85 -1.87 -2.40 -11.18
CA GLY A 85 -0.68 -1.94 -10.48
C GLY A 85 0.01 -0.75 -11.14
N VAL A 86 0.94 -0.11 -10.40
CA VAL A 86 1.77 1.01 -10.84
C VAL A 86 3.13 0.98 -10.14
N ALA A 87 4.20 1.40 -10.83
CA ALA A 87 5.52 1.58 -10.24
C ALA A 87 6.08 2.99 -10.47
N LEU A 88 6.80 3.50 -9.47
CA LEU A 88 7.63 4.68 -9.52
C LEU A 88 9.10 4.27 -9.40
N PHE A 89 9.95 4.63 -10.36
CA PHE A 89 11.38 4.30 -10.37
C PHE A 89 12.13 5.17 -11.39
N ASP A 90 13.42 5.32 -11.20
CA ASP A 90 14.32 6.05 -12.10
C ASP A 90 14.95 5.03 -13.07
N TYR A 91 14.29 4.81 -14.26
CA TYR A 91 14.70 3.71 -15.15
C TYR A 91 15.96 4.01 -15.98
N ASP A 92 16.27 5.27 -16.21
CA ASP A 92 17.44 5.68 -17.01
C ASP A 92 18.53 6.41 -16.21
N ASN A 93 18.40 6.41 -14.87
CA ASN A 93 19.33 6.98 -13.90
C ASN A 93 19.58 8.50 -14.10
N ASP A 94 18.57 9.24 -14.58
CA ASP A 94 18.66 10.69 -14.78
C ASP A 94 18.26 11.50 -13.53
N GLY A 95 17.80 10.82 -12.47
CA GLY A 95 17.41 11.39 -11.18
C GLY A 95 15.93 11.74 -11.05
N ASP A 96 15.15 11.54 -12.09
CA ASP A 96 13.71 11.75 -12.10
C ASP A 96 12.97 10.42 -11.91
N LEU A 97 11.80 10.45 -11.27
CA LEU A 97 10.95 9.26 -11.17
C LEU A 97 10.08 9.11 -12.41
N ASP A 98 10.16 7.95 -13.02
CA ASP A 98 9.35 7.50 -14.15
C ASP A 98 8.19 6.62 -13.67
N LEU A 99 7.21 6.40 -14.56
CA LEU A 99 6.02 5.64 -14.22
C LEU A 99 5.83 4.42 -15.12
N TYR A 100 5.69 3.24 -14.51
CA TYR A 100 5.21 2.05 -15.22
C TYR A 100 3.80 1.71 -14.79
N LEU A 101 2.87 1.61 -15.76
CA LEU A 101 1.45 1.37 -15.52
C LEU A 101 1.04 0.03 -16.15
N VAL A 102 0.49 -0.84 -15.31
CA VAL A 102 0.08 -2.18 -15.71
C VAL A 102 -1.31 -2.16 -16.34
N GLN A 103 -1.48 -2.86 -17.46
CA GLN A 103 -2.70 -2.86 -18.28
C GLN A 103 -3.38 -4.22 -18.28
N GLY A 104 -4.71 -4.21 -18.19
CA GLY A 104 -5.52 -5.39 -18.46
C GLY A 104 -5.85 -5.57 -19.94
N THR A 105 -6.55 -6.64 -20.24
CA THR A 105 -7.03 -6.98 -21.58
C THR A 105 -8.28 -7.86 -21.49
N MET A 106 -8.81 -8.34 -22.61
CA MET A 106 -9.84 -9.38 -22.60
C MET A 106 -9.26 -10.70 -22.08
N LEU A 107 -9.93 -11.34 -21.11
CA LEU A 107 -9.54 -12.67 -20.61
C LEU A 107 -9.67 -13.76 -21.69
N ASP A 108 -10.54 -13.58 -22.66
CA ASP A 108 -10.59 -14.37 -23.89
C ASP A 108 -9.95 -13.55 -25.01
N PRO A 109 -8.72 -13.88 -25.45
CA PRO A 109 -7.99 -13.10 -26.44
C PRO A 109 -8.63 -13.10 -27.83
N THR A 110 -9.63 -13.96 -28.08
CA THR A 110 -10.39 -13.98 -29.34
C THR A 110 -11.48 -12.91 -29.41
N GLN A 111 -11.81 -12.28 -28.27
CA GLN A 111 -12.83 -11.25 -28.20
C GLN A 111 -12.26 -9.87 -28.51
N ASN A 112 -13.02 -9.09 -29.26
CA ASN A 112 -12.66 -7.69 -29.53
C ASN A 112 -12.93 -6.83 -28.29
N PRO A 113 -11.95 -6.04 -27.79
CA PRO A 113 -12.13 -5.12 -26.64
C PRO A 113 -13.33 -4.16 -26.79
N LEU A 114 -13.68 -3.77 -28.01
CA LEU A 114 -14.85 -2.91 -28.25
C LEU A 114 -16.20 -3.60 -27.96
N ASN A 115 -16.22 -4.91 -27.83
CA ASN A 115 -17.41 -5.68 -27.42
C ASN A 115 -17.51 -5.89 -25.91
N ALA A 116 -16.56 -5.39 -25.13
CA ALA A 116 -16.64 -5.43 -23.69
C ALA A 116 -17.88 -4.66 -23.19
N LYS A 117 -18.39 -5.04 -22.00
CA LYS A 117 -19.50 -4.31 -21.37
C LYS A 117 -19.11 -2.87 -21.01
N ILE A 118 -17.83 -2.66 -20.71
CA ILE A 118 -17.19 -1.38 -20.54
C ILE A 118 -16.05 -1.34 -21.55
N PRO A 119 -16.27 -0.80 -22.76
CA PRO A 119 -15.23 -0.75 -23.79
C PRO A 119 -14.16 0.30 -23.43
N PRO A 120 -12.92 0.10 -23.89
CA PRO A 120 -11.88 1.10 -23.66
C PRO A 120 -12.20 2.41 -24.37
N PRO A 121 -11.67 3.55 -23.89
CA PRO A 121 -11.89 4.85 -24.51
C PRO A 121 -11.23 4.95 -25.90
N PRO A 122 -11.67 5.91 -26.75
CA PRO A 122 -11.00 6.17 -28.02
C PRO A 122 -9.50 6.47 -27.83
N GLY A 123 -8.67 5.84 -28.67
CA GLY A 123 -7.21 5.99 -28.59
C GLY A 123 -6.52 5.10 -27.56
N TRP A 124 -7.26 4.26 -26.84
CA TRP A 124 -6.68 3.25 -25.97
C TRP A 124 -5.72 2.32 -26.73
N LYS A 125 -4.60 2.00 -26.09
CA LYS A 125 -3.62 1.07 -26.63
C LYS A 125 -3.50 -0.16 -25.70
N PRO A 126 -3.40 -1.38 -26.25
CA PRO A 126 -3.17 -2.57 -25.44
C PRO A 126 -1.76 -2.60 -24.85
N GLY A 127 -1.59 -3.35 -23.75
CA GLY A 127 -0.31 -3.56 -23.06
C GLY A 127 0.07 -2.46 -22.07
N ASN A 128 1.02 -2.81 -21.21
CA ASN A 128 1.58 -1.95 -20.18
C ASN A 128 2.22 -0.69 -20.79
N ARG A 129 2.41 0.34 -19.96
CA ARG A 129 2.99 1.62 -20.43
C ARG A 129 4.10 2.09 -19.50
N LEU A 130 5.19 2.55 -20.12
CA LEU A 130 6.27 3.29 -19.46
C LEU A 130 6.20 4.75 -19.90
N PHE A 131 6.09 5.64 -18.91
CA PHE A 131 6.09 7.08 -19.10
C PHE A 131 7.36 7.66 -18.49
N ARG A 132 8.18 8.28 -19.33
CA ARG A 132 9.40 8.97 -18.91
C ARG A 132 9.07 10.37 -18.41
N ASN A 133 9.61 10.74 -17.27
CA ASN A 133 9.60 12.10 -16.75
C ASN A 133 10.66 12.95 -17.48
N LEU A 134 10.34 14.19 -17.79
CA LEU A 134 11.22 15.10 -18.52
C LEU A 134 11.74 16.25 -17.64
N LEU A 135 11.66 16.11 -16.32
CA LEU A 135 12.01 17.20 -15.39
C LEU A 135 13.50 17.56 -15.48
N SER A 136 14.42 16.59 -15.45
CA SER A 136 15.87 16.80 -15.54
C SER A 136 16.29 17.45 -16.86
N GLU A 137 15.65 17.05 -17.99
CA GLU A 137 15.97 17.57 -19.31
C GLU A 137 15.42 18.99 -19.56
N THR A 138 14.20 19.26 -19.09
CA THR A 138 13.44 20.46 -19.46
C THR A 138 13.30 21.48 -18.34
N GLY A 139 13.59 21.09 -17.11
CA GLY A 139 13.30 21.86 -15.91
C GLY A 139 11.80 21.97 -15.59
N LYS A 140 10.96 21.12 -16.22
CA LYS A 140 9.51 21.11 -16.03
C LYS A 140 8.99 19.69 -15.96
N LEU A 141 8.19 19.42 -14.96
CA LEU A 141 7.50 18.14 -14.84
C LEU A 141 6.58 17.91 -16.05
N ALA A 142 6.82 16.85 -16.79
CA ALA A 142 6.00 16.39 -17.91
C ALA A 142 6.34 14.94 -18.23
N PHE A 143 5.39 14.19 -18.78
CA PHE A 143 5.57 12.77 -19.11
C PHE A 143 5.42 12.50 -20.59
N VAL A 144 6.22 11.58 -21.11
CA VAL A 144 6.14 11.07 -22.49
C VAL A 144 6.09 9.55 -22.50
N ASP A 145 5.19 8.97 -23.29
CA ASP A 145 5.09 7.50 -23.47
C ASP A 145 6.30 7.00 -24.28
N VAL A 146 7.19 6.24 -23.62
CA VAL A 146 8.40 5.65 -24.22
C VAL A 146 8.30 4.13 -24.36
N THR A 147 7.14 3.55 -24.12
CA THR A 147 6.89 2.11 -24.06
C THR A 147 7.43 1.33 -25.25
N GLU A 148 7.16 1.78 -26.46
CA GLU A 148 7.60 1.09 -27.69
C GLU A 148 9.12 1.15 -27.85
N LYS A 149 9.73 2.30 -27.52
CA LYS A 149 11.19 2.47 -27.55
C LYS A 149 11.87 1.61 -26.48
N ALA A 150 11.32 1.58 -25.29
CA ALA A 150 11.85 0.82 -24.17
C ALA A 150 11.61 -0.70 -24.29
N GLY A 151 10.65 -1.14 -25.09
CA GLY A 151 10.37 -2.56 -25.30
C GLY A 151 9.57 -3.24 -24.18
N VAL A 152 8.85 -2.49 -23.33
CA VAL A 152 8.18 -3.00 -22.12
C VAL A 152 6.65 -3.08 -22.21
N GLY A 153 6.11 -3.04 -23.42
CA GLY A 153 4.66 -2.99 -23.68
C GLY A 153 3.98 -4.36 -23.68
N HIS A 154 4.27 -5.24 -22.71
CA HIS A 154 3.65 -6.58 -22.61
C HIS A 154 2.12 -6.51 -22.72
N VAL A 155 1.56 -7.38 -23.57
CA VAL A 155 0.11 -7.53 -23.75
C VAL A 155 -0.32 -8.83 -23.07
N GLY A 156 -0.57 -8.76 -21.77
CA GLY A 156 -1.10 -9.82 -20.94
C GLY A 156 -2.28 -9.31 -20.11
N TYR A 157 -2.84 -10.15 -19.27
CA TYR A 157 -3.78 -9.71 -18.26
C TYR A 157 -2.99 -9.29 -17.02
N GLY A 158 -2.43 -8.08 -17.07
CA GLY A 158 -1.53 -7.56 -16.05
C GLY A 158 -2.23 -7.35 -14.72
N MET A 159 -1.48 -7.62 -13.64
CA MET A 159 -1.90 -7.41 -12.26
C MET A 159 -1.03 -6.36 -11.60
N GLY A 160 0.21 -6.68 -11.30
CA GLY A 160 1.11 -5.84 -10.52
C GLY A 160 2.51 -5.72 -11.13
N VAL A 161 3.36 -4.97 -10.43
CA VAL A 161 4.76 -4.77 -10.79
C VAL A 161 5.62 -4.61 -9.54
N ALA A 162 6.83 -5.19 -9.55
CA ALA A 162 7.88 -4.98 -8.57
C ALA A 162 9.14 -4.45 -9.25
N VAL A 163 9.85 -3.55 -8.56
CA VAL A 163 11.06 -2.87 -9.06
C VAL A 163 12.26 -3.23 -8.19
N GLY A 164 13.38 -3.64 -8.80
CA GLY A 164 14.63 -3.94 -8.12
C GLY A 164 15.75 -4.19 -9.11
N ASP A 165 17.00 -4.03 -8.72
CA ASP A 165 18.21 -4.30 -9.48
C ASP A 165 18.68 -5.73 -9.12
N TYR A 166 18.19 -6.74 -9.85
CA TYR A 166 18.40 -8.15 -9.47
C TYR A 166 19.82 -8.65 -9.80
N ASP A 167 20.49 -8.05 -10.78
CA ASP A 167 21.83 -8.47 -11.19
C ASP A 167 22.95 -7.52 -10.75
N ASN A 168 22.58 -6.47 -10.00
CA ASN A 168 23.48 -5.47 -9.42
C ASN A 168 24.29 -4.66 -10.46
N ASP A 169 23.72 -4.43 -11.64
CA ASP A 169 24.35 -3.62 -12.69
C ASP A 169 24.16 -2.10 -12.48
N GLY A 170 23.26 -1.71 -11.59
CA GLY A 170 22.96 -0.33 -11.21
C GLY A 170 21.78 0.29 -11.93
N PHE A 171 21.04 -0.50 -12.68
CA PHE A 171 19.76 -0.12 -13.26
C PHE A 171 18.64 -0.96 -12.66
N GLN A 172 17.49 -0.34 -12.44
CA GLN A 172 16.35 -1.04 -11.85
C GLN A 172 15.58 -1.81 -12.91
N ASP A 173 15.29 -3.08 -12.62
CA ASP A 173 14.55 -4.02 -13.44
C ASP A 173 13.08 -4.07 -13.04
N LEU A 174 12.24 -4.67 -13.91
CA LEU A 174 10.81 -4.79 -13.71
C LEU A 174 10.36 -6.25 -13.68
N TYR A 175 9.71 -6.68 -12.60
CA TYR A 175 8.96 -7.93 -12.58
C TYR A 175 7.47 -7.64 -12.62
N VAL A 176 6.80 -8.07 -13.70
CA VAL A 176 5.37 -7.81 -13.95
C VAL A 176 4.58 -9.08 -13.69
N THR A 177 3.64 -9.00 -12.74
CA THR A 177 2.73 -10.11 -12.42
C THR A 177 1.48 -10.08 -13.29
N ASN A 178 0.95 -11.25 -13.61
CA ASN A 178 -0.19 -11.41 -14.50
C ASN A 178 -1.20 -12.46 -13.99
N PHE A 179 -2.38 -12.42 -14.52
CA PHE A 179 -3.24 -13.60 -14.60
C PHE A 179 -2.75 -14.45 -15.78
N GLY A 180 -1.87 -15.41 -15.51
CA GLY A 180 -1.07 -16.16 -16.48
C GLY A 180 0.42 -15.85 -16.32
N HIS A 181 1.20 -16.07 -17.36
CA HIS A 181 2.67 -15.93 -17.32
C HIS A 181 3.13 -14.53 -16.87
N ASN A 182 4.02 -14.50 -15.90
CA ASN A 182 4.69 -13.27 -15.44
C ASN A 182 5.84 -12.91 -16.38
N VAL A 183 6.36 -11.68 -16.26
CA VAL A 183 7.46 -11.19 -17.12
C VAL A 183 8.53 -10.52 -16.25
N LEU A 184 9.79 -10.92 -16.43
CA LEU A 184 10.96 -10.22 -15.92
C LEU A 184 11.65 -9.46 -17.06
N TYR A 185 11.73 -8.16 -16.94
CA TYR A 185 12.46 -7.28 -17.83
C TYR A 185 13.77 -6.87 -17.19
N HIS A 186 14.88 -7.23 -17.84
CA HIS A 186 16.21 -6.70 -17.54
C HIS A 186 16.39 -5.32 -18.20
N ASN A 187 16.82 -4.33 -17.43
CA ASN A 187 17.12 -2.99 -17.90
C ASN A 187 18.52 -2.96 -18.52
N ASN A 188 18.61 -2.68 -19.83
CA ASN A 188 19.89 -2.72 -20.55
C ASN A 188 20.79 -1.49 -20.28
N GLY A 189 20.35 -0.51 -19.47
CA GLY A 189 21.10 0.71 -19.16
C GLY A 189 21.20 1.73 -20.28
N ASP A 190 20.51 1.49 -21.40
CA ASP A 190 20.48 2.37 -22.58
C ASP A 190 19.08 2.95 -22.87
N GLY A 191 18.18 2.81 -21.92
CA GLY A 191 16.78 3.21 -22.01
C GLY A 191 15.88 2.16 -22.69
N THR A 192 16.38 0.93 -22.84
CA THR A 192 15.62 -0.22 -23.35
C THR A 192 15.65 -1.38 -22.35
N PHE A 193 14.73 -2.33 -22.50
CA PHE A 193 14.63 -3.52 -21.67
C PHE A 193 14.61 -4.78 -22.53
N THR A 194 15.07 -5.88 -21.95
CA THR A 194 15.02 -7.21 -22.54
C THR A 194 14.14 -8.13 -21.67
N ASP A 195 13.18 -8.83 -22.27
CA ASP A 195 12.44 -9.90 -21.59
C ASP A 195 13.37 -11.11 -21.38
N VAL A 196 13.69 -11.37 -20.11
CA VAL A 196 14.60 -12.44 -19.69
C VAL A 196 13.90 -13.53 -18.86
N THR A 197 12.57 -13.53 -18.85
CA THR A 197 11.74 -14.40 -18.00
C THR A 197 12.10 -15.88 -18.11
N VAL A 198 12.20 -16.39 -19.35
CA VAL A 198 12.50 -17.81 -19.59
C VAL A 198 13.95 -18.14 -19.24
N GLN A 199 14.89 -17.24 -19.54
CA GLN A 199 16.32 -17.42 -19.26
C GLN A 199 16.60 -17.47 -17.77
N THR A 200 15.91 -16.63 -17.00
CA THR A 200 16.11 -16.51 -15.55
C THR A 200 15.36 -17.58 -14.75
N GLY A 201 14.32 -18.19 -15.33
CA GLY A 201 13.54 -19.25 -14.69
C GLY A 201 12.49 -18.75 -13.67
N VAL A 202 12.07 -17.47 -13.74
CA VAL A 202 11.09 -16.87 -12.81
C VAL A 202 9.67 -16.81 -13.35
N ASP A 203 9.40 -17.52 -14.44
CA ASP A 203 8.04 -17.60 -15.00
C ASP A 203 7.09 -18.30 -14.01
N ASP A 204 5.95 -17.69 -13.76
CA ASP A 204 4.85 -18.29 -13.01
C ASP A 204 3.54 -18.16 -13.80
N PRO A 205 2.98 -19.27 -14.30
CA PRO A 205 1.77 -19.24 -15.14
C PRO A 205 0.46 -19.13 -14.35
N ARG A 206 0.52 -19.01 -13.03
CA ARG A 206 -0.66 -18.92 -12.16
C ARG A 206 -1.19 -17.50 -12.13
N TRP A 207 -2.22 -17.28 -11.34
CA TRP A 207 -2.69 -15.94 -11.05
C TRP A 207 -1.83 -15.32 -9.97
N SER A 208 -0.78 -14.61 -10.37
CA SER A 208 0.08 -13.85 -9.47
C SER A 208 -0.54 -12.48 -9.16
N ALA A 209 -0.33 -11.99 -7.93
CA ALA A 209 -0.78 -10.68 -7.47
C ALA A 209 0.43 -9.76 -7.24
N SER A 210 0.81 -9.45 -6.00
CA SER A 210 1.98 -8.62 -5.71
C SER A 210 3.28 -9.43 -5.76
N ALA A 211 4.39 -8.74 -5.93
CA ALA A 211 5.72 -9.31 -5.78
C ALA A 211 6.62 -8.35 -4.99
N ALA A 212 7.67 -8.88 -4.34
CA ALA A 212 8.64 -8.12 -3.58
C ALA A 212 10.05 -8.63 -3.86
N TRP A 213 10.98 -7.70 -4.06
CA TRP A 213 12.40 -7.99 -4.06
C TRP A 213 12.95 -7.94 -2.63
N VAL A 214 13.71 -8.94 -2.23
CA VAL A 214 14.24 -9.08 -0.89
C VAL A 214 15.55 -9.88 -0.91
N ASP A 215 16.57 -9.42 -0.21
CA ASP A 215 17.81 -10.17 0.04
C ASP A 215 17.59 -10.98 1.33
N TYR A 216 16.86 -12.12 1.22
CA TYR A 216 16.39 -12.85 2.40
C TYR A 216 17.50 -13.63 3.11
N ASP A 217 18.57 -14.01 2.39
CA ASP A 217 19.70 -14.76 2.96
C ASP A 217 20.96 -13.89 3.17
N ARG A 218 20.86 -12.57 2.88
CA ARG A 218 21.88 -11.55 3.08
C ARG A 218 23.17 -11.82 2.32
N ASP A 219 23.05 -12.40 1.13
CA ASP A 219 24.18 -12.67 0.25
C ASP A 219 24.51 -11.49 -0.69
N GLY A 220 23.73 -10.41 -0.64
CA GLY A 220 23.89 -9.20 -1.43
C GLY A 220 23.19 -9.24 -2.78
N ARG A 221 22.36 -10.25 -3.05
CA ARG A 221 21.55 -10.37 -4.27
C ARG A 221 20.07 -10.30 -3.90
N LEU A 222 19.30 -9.63 -4.74
CA LEU A 222 17.85 -9.58 -4.54
C LEU A 222 17.22 -10.89 -5.02
N ASP A 223 16.52 -11.55 -4.12
CA ASP A 223 15.64 -12.67 -4.36
C ASP A 223 14.23 -12.15 -4.65
N LEU A 224 13.36 -13.02 -5.17
CA LEU A 224 12.02 -12.61 -5.59
C LEU A 224 10.94 -13.42 -4.86
N PHE A 225 10.09 -12.74 -4.11
CA PHE A 225 8.88 -13.31 -3.53
C PHE A 225 7.66 -12.89 -4.35
N VAL A 226 6.79 -13.86 -4.71
CA VAL A 226 5.58 -13.63 -5.52
C VAL A 226 4.36 -14.19 -4.81
N THR A 227 3.36 -13.36 -4.56
CA THR A 227 2.07 -13.84 -4.06
C THR A 227 1.23 -14.40 -5.19
N ASN A 228 0.57 -15.52 -4.94
CA ASN A 228 -0.41 -16.10 -5.83
C ASN A 228 -1.77 -16.14 -5.17
N TYR A 229 -2.83 -16.00 -5.98
CA TYR A 229 -4.16 -15.83 -5.45
C TYR A 229 -4.98 -17.12 -5.48
N LEU A 230 -5.61 -17.45 -6.58
CA LEU A 230 -6.58 -18.56 -6.67
C LEU A 230 -6.34 -19.43 -7.92
N ASP A 231 -6.87 -20.66 -7.88
CA ASP A 231 -6.92 -21.59 -9.00
C ASP A 231 -8.00 -21.26 -10.05
N PHE A 232 -8.41 -19.99 -10.11
CA PHE A 232 -9.42 -19.50 -11.04
C PHE A 232 -9.01 -19.75 -12.49
N THR A 233 -9.97 -20.21 -13.29
CA THR A 233 -9.85 -20.27 -14.76
C THR A 233 -11.11 -19.72 -15.43
N VAL A 234 -10.99 -19.15 -16.63
CA VAL A 234 -12.13 -18.62 -17.39
C VAL A 234 -13.22 -19.68 -17.60
N LYS A 235 -12.81 -20.93 -17.93
CA LYS A 235 -13.73 -22.07 -18.09
C LYS A 235 -14.36 -22.53 -16.78
N GLY A 236 -13.66 -22.34 -15.66
CA GLY A 236 -14.10 -22.70 -14.32
C GLY A 236 -14.90 -21.60 -13.60
N ASN A 237 -15.23 -20.49 -14.28
CA ASN A 237 -15.96 -19.38 -13.68
C ASN A 237 -17.28 -19.82 -13.07
N LYS A 238 -17.46 -19.49 -11.80
CA LYS A 238 -18.69 -19.80 -11.04
C LYS A 238 -19.68 -18.64 -11.13
N GLN A 239 -20.96 -18.95 -10.89
CA GLN A 239 -22.00 -17.93 -10.88
C GLN A 239 -22.34 -17.58 -9.43
N CYS A 240 -22.08 -16.33 -9.06
CA CYS A 240 -22.38 -15.79 -7.75
C CYS A 240 -23.44 -14.67 -7.85
N TYR A 241 -24.13 -14.43 -6.74
CA TYR A 241 -25.23 -13.49 -6.67
C TYR A 241 -25.13 -12.66 -5.41
N ALA A 242 -25.41 -11.37 -5.53
CA ALA A 242 -25.60 -10.49 -4.39
C ALA A 242 -26.83 -10.90 -3.57
N SER A 243 -26.97 -10.38 -2.36
CA SER A 243 -28.15 -10.58 -1.50
C SER A 243 -29.47 -10.15 -2.16
N THR A 244 -29.40 -9.27 -3.15
CA THR A 244 -30.52 -8.80 -3.97
C THR A 244 -30.95 -9.80 -5.06
N GLY A 245 -30.21 -10.90 -5.26
CA GLY A 245 -30.43 -11.89 -6.31
C GLY A 245 -29.86 -11.50 -7.68
N GLU A 246 -29.18 -10.36 -7.81
CA GLU A 246 -28.48 -9.97 -9.05
C GLU A 246 -27.10 -10.64 -9.14
N ARG A 247 -26.64 -10.90 -10.37
CA ARG A 247 -25.30 -11.43 -10.62
C ARG A 247 -24.25 -10.48 -10.06
N ASP A 248 -23.24 -11.04 -9.37
CA ASP A 248 -22.10 -10.31 -8.84
C ASP A 248 -20.82 -11.16 -8.89
N TYR A 249 -19.67 -10.55 -8.60
CA TYR A 249 -18.40 -11.27 -8.52
C TYR A 249 -18.43 -12.28 -7.37
N CYS A 250 -17.74 -13.40 -7.56
CA CYS A 250 -17.60 -14.42 -6.53
C CYS A 250 -16.61 -13.97 -5.45
N THR A 251 -16.78 -14.48 -4.24
CA THR A 251 -15.77 -14.34 -3.18
C THR A 251 -14.64 -15.36 -3.38
N PRO A 252 -13.43 -15.14 -2.83
CA PRO A 252 -12.29 -16.06 -2.94
C PRO A 252 -12.62 -17.47 -2.41
N LYS A 253 -13.52 -17.61 -1.45
CA LYS A 253 -13.96 -18.90 -0.86
C LYS A 253 -14.59 -19.86 -1.87
N MET A 254 -14.92 -19.40 -3.06
CA MET A 254 -15.45 -20.22 -4.15
C MET A 254 -14.37 -21.00 -4.91
N TYR A 255 -13.10 -20.68 -4.74
CA TYR A 255 -11.94 -21.24 -5.42
C TYR A 255 -10.90 -21.72 -4.40
N GLN A 256 -9.88 -22.47 -4.84
CA GLN A 256 -8.80 -22.87 -3.96
C GLN A 256 -7.65 -21.86 -4.04
N PRO A 257 -7.05 -21.47 -2.91
CA PRO A 257 -5.84 -20.67 -2.93
C PRO A 257 -4.67 -21.48 -3.51
N VAL A 258 -3.72 -20.78 -4.11
CA VAL A 258 -2.49 -21.37 -4.63
C VAL A 258 -1.27 -20.83 -3.89
N PRO A 259 -0.19 -21.62 -3.71
CA PRO A 259 0.95 -21.18 -2.89
C PRO A 259 1.69 -20.00 -3.53
N ALA A 260 2.20 -19.10 -2.71
CA ALA A 260 3.20 -18.10 -3.07
C ALA A 260 4.48 -18.78 -3.59
N ARG A 261 5.39 -18.00 -4.19
CA ARG A 261 6.71 -18.46 -4.65
C ARG A 261 7.82 -17.65 -4.02
N LEU A 262 8.92 -18.34 -3.73
CA LEU A 262 10.20 -17.72 -3.41
C LEU A 262 11.25 -18.23 -4.39
N PHE A 263 11.83 -17.32 -5.16
CA PHE A 263 12.89 -17.57 -6.12
C PHE A 263 14.21 -17.04 -5.57
N HIS A 264 15.18 -17.92 -5.34
CA HIS A 264 16.52 -17.56 -4.88
C HIS A 264 17.42 -17.18 -6.07
N ASN A 265 18.10 -16.06 -5.98
CA ASN A 265 19.01 -15.54 -7.00
C ASN A 265 20.39 -16.21 -6.92
N ARG A 266 20.75 -17.00 -7.91
CA ARG A 266 22.03 -17.73 -7.95
C ARG A 266 23.26 -16.86 -8.25
N GLY A 267 23.05 -15.58 -8.66
CA GLY A 267 24.12 -14.68 -9.04
C GLY A 267 24.78 -14.97 -10.40
N ASP A 268 24.21 -15.86 -11.17
CA ASP A 268 24.62 -16.22 -12.53
C ASP A 268 23.61 -15.77 -13.60
N GLY A 269 22.65 -14.91 -13.20
CA GLY A 269 21.53 -14.45 -14.02
C GLY A 269 20.35 -15.42 -14.03
N THR A 270 20.35 -16.47 -13.17
CA THR A 270 19.24 -17.41 -13.03
C THR A 270 18.74 -17.48 -11.59
N PHE A 271 17.49 -17.92 -11.44
CA PHE A 271 16.86 -18.14 -10.14
C PHE A 271 16.50 -19.61 -9.91
N GLU A 272 16.44 -19.98 -8.64
CA GLU A 272 15.96 -21.29 -8.20
C GLU A 272 14.65 -21.12 -7.43
N ASP A 273 13.62 -21.90 -7.79
CA ASP A 273 12.41 -21.99 -6.98
C ASP A 273 12.70 -22.75 -5.68
N VAL A 274 12.86 -22.04 -4.59
CA VAL A 274 13.14 -22.59 -3.26
C VAL A 274 11.91 -22.63 -2.35
N THR A 275 10.70 -22.42 -2.89
CA THR A 275 9.43 -22.32 -2.16
C THR A 275 9.25 -23.44 -1.13
N GLU A 276 9.44 -24.70 -1.54
CA GLU A 276 9.29 -25.86 -0.66
C GLU A 276 10.48 -25.98 0.33
N ALA A 277 11.71 -25.79 -0.17
CA ALA A 277 12.91 -25.88 0.64
C ALA A 277 12.97 -24.80 1.72
N ALA A 278 12.51 -23.59 1.41
CA ALA A 278 12.40 -22.47 2.34
C ALA A 278 11.22 -22.58 3.32
N GLY A 279 10.31 -23.54 3.14
CA GLY A 279 9.15 -23.76 4.00
C GLY A 279 7.94 -22.86 3.69
N ILE A 280 8.01 -22.00 2.68
CA ILE A 280 6.90 -21.12 2.25
C ILE A 280 5.70 -21.94 1.76
N GLY A 281 5.93 -23.01 1.00
CA GLY A 281 4.89 -23.88 0.45
C GLY A 281 4.04 -24.62 1.49
N ALA A 282 4.48 -24.66 2.75
CA ALA A 282 3.74 -25.32 3.83
C ALA A 282 2.48 -24.55 4.27
N SER A 283 2.38 -23.24 3.98
CA SER A 283 1.24 -22.40 4.32
C SER A 283 0.66 -21.74 3.06
N ILE A 284 -0.55 -22.13 2.70
CA ILE A 284 -1.21 -21.69 1.47
C ILE A 284 -2.36 -20.74 1.82
N GLY A 285 -2.38 -19.56 1.21
CA GLY A 285 -3.44 -18.58 1.35
C GLY A 285 -3.68 -17.84 0.04
N PRO A 286 -4.84 -17.19 -0.13
CA PRO A 286 -5.14 -16.36 -1.28
C PRO A 286 -4.40 -15.01 -1.16
N GLY A 287 -3.08 -15.05 -1.44
CA GLY A 287 -2.16 -13.93 -1.21
C GLY A 287 -2.37 -12.79 -2.18
N LEU A 288 -2.42 -11.57 -1.65
CA LEU A 288 -2.54 -10.32 -2.40
C LEU A 288 -1.35 -9.39 -2.13
N GLY A 289 -1.41 -8.51 -1.13
CA GLY A 289 -0.32 -7.62 -0.77
C GLY A 289 0.82 -8.34 -0.05
N VAL A 290 2.06 -7.88 -0.25
CA VAL A 290 3.26 -8.39 0.42
C VAL A 290 4.16 -7.24 0.86
N VAL A 291 4.79 -7.39 2.01
CA VAL A 291 5.84 -6.49 2.49
C VAL A 291 6.92 -7.29 3.21
N CYS A 292 8.20 -6.90 2.98
CA CYS A 292 9.37 -7.53 3.57
C CYS A 292 10.07 -6.56 4.53
N ALA A 293 10.17 -6.93 5.81
CA ALA A 293 10.82 -6.11 6.84
C ALA A 293 11.36 -6.99 7.98
N ASP A 294 12.24 -6.45 8.80
CA ASP A 294 12.71 -7.09 10.03
C ASP A 294 11.72 -6.84 11.16
N PHE A 295 10.70 -7.69 11.27
CA PHE A 295 9.61 -7.54 12.24
C PHE A 295 9.95 -7.99 13.66
N ASN A 296 11.00 -8.79 13.84
CA ASN A 296 11.39 -9.30 15.15
C ASN A 296 12.67 -8.66 15.72
N GLY A 297 13.23 -7.65 15.02
CA GLY A 297 14.41 -6.90 15.44
C GLY A 297 15.72 -7.71 15.39
N ASP A 298 15.77 -8.78 14.59
CA ASP A 298 16.92 -9.68 14.55
C ASP A 298 17.92 -9.37 13.41
N GLY A 299 17.60 -8.39 12.57
CA GLY A 299 18.41 -7.91 11.45
C GLY A 299 18.26 -8.72 10.16
N TRP A 300 17.30 -9.66 10.09
CA TRP A 300 16.99 -10.43 8.89
C TRP A 300 15.59 -10.10 8.39
N PRO A 301 15.38 -9.99 7.07
CA PRO A 301 14.06 -9.67 6.56
C PRO A 301 13.10 -10.85 6.72
N ASP A 302 11.94 -10.56 7.29
CA ASP A 302 10.77 -11.42 7.38
C ASP A 302 9.79 -11.06 6.26
N ILE A 303 8.76 -11.87 6.03
CA ILE A 303 7.78 -11.67 4.94
C ILE A 303 6.37 -11.70 5.52
N TYR A 304 5.61 -10.61 5.32
CA TYR A 304 4.18 -10.56 5.64
C TYR A 304 3.32 -10.53 4.39
N VAL A 305 2.29 -11.38 4.35
CA VAL A 305 1.33 -11.45 3.23
C VAL A 305 -0.09 -11.28 3.72
N ALA A 306 -0.78 -10.30 3.14
CA ALA A 306 -2.22 -10.11 3.30
C ALA A 306 -2.98 -11.15 2.46
N ASN A 307 -3.80 -11.97 3.10
CA ASN A 307 -4.63 -12.98 2.46
C ASN A 307 -6.10 -12.55 2.42
N ASP A 308 -6.75 -12.73 1.29
CA ASP A 308 -8.15 -12.33 1.08
C ASP A 308 -9.14 -13.32 1.70
N GLY A 309 -9.78 -12.93 2.80
CA GLY A 309 -10.79 -13.73 3.51
C GLY A 309 -10.23 -14.95 4.24
N ALA A 310 -8.93 -14.97 4.49
CA ALA A 310 -8.20 -16.02 5.20
C ALA A 310 -7.20 -15.42 6.21
N ALA A 311 -6.59 -16.29 7.04
CA ALA A 311 -5.51 -15.89 7.94
C ALA A 311 -4.36 -15.27 7.15
N ALA A 312 -3.89 -14.08 7.55
CA ALA A 312 -2.67 -13.50 6.98
C ALA A 312 -1.44 -14.31 7.42
N HIS A 313 -0.40 -14.33 6.61
CA HIS A 313 0.82 -15.04 6.92
C HIS A 313 1.94 -14.08 7.33
N LEU A 314 2.69 -14.45 8.36
CA LEU A 314 3.96 -13.83 8.75
C LEU A 314 5.02 -14.92 8.80
N TRP A 315 5.92 -14.94 7.82
CA TRP A 315 7.05 -15.85 7.78
C TRP A 315 8.26 -15.20 8.41
N ILE A 316 8.66 -15.69 9.57
CA ILE A 316 9.86 -15.25 10.29
C ILE A 316 11.07 -16.03 9.76
N ASN A 317 12.07 -15.29 9.32
CA ASN A 317 13.33 -15.79 8.80
C ASN A 317 14.11 -16.55 9.87
N GLN A 318 14.58 -17.77 9.56
CA GLN A 318 15.34 -18.61 10.50
C GLN A 318 16.85 -18.46 10.34
N ARG A 319 17.32 -17.50 9.51
CA ARG A 319 18.75 -17.18 9.25
C ARG A 319 19.56 -18.36 8.67
N ASN A 320 18.89 -19.27 8.01
CA ASN A 320 19.47 -20.47 7.41
C ASN A 320 18.85 -20.81 6.05
N GLY A 321 18.24 -19.81 5.38
CA GLY A 321 17.54 -19.97 4.10
C GLY A 321 16.12 -20.52 4.23
N THR A 322 15.60 -20.69 5.47
CA THR A 322 14.23 -21.16 5.71
C THR A 322 13.41 -20.16 6.50
N PHE A 323 12.09 -20.30 6.40
CA PHE A 323 11.12 -19.47 7.11
C PHE A 323 10.20 -20.32 7.98
N LYS A 324 9.67 -19.72 9.04
CA LYS A 324 8.65 -20.30 9.89
C LYS A 324 7.42 -19.39 9.92
N GLU A 325 6.28 -19.93 9.50
CA GLU A 325 5.01 -19.21 9.58
C GLU A 325 4.61 -19.00 11.05
N ARG A 326 4.31 -17.75 11.44
CA ARG A 326 3.98 -17.34 12.80
C ARG A 326 2.78 -16.40 12.90
N GLY A 327 2.07 -16.11 11.84
CA GLY A 327 0.98 -15.15 11.82
C GLY A 327 -0.02 -15.31 12.96
N LEU A 328 -0.43 -16.56 13.26
CA LEU A 328 -1.32 -16.84 14.40
C LEU A 328 -0.67 -16.54 15.75
N SER A 329 0.57 -16.99 15.94
CA SER A 329 1.26 -16.82 17.24
C SER A 329 1.78 -15.40 17.45
N SER A 330 1.99 -14.64 16.39
CA SER A 330 2.40 -13.24 16.44
C SER A 330 1.24 -12.25 16.59
N GLY A 331 -0.02 -12.70 16.37
CA GLY A 331 -1.20 -11.83 16.46
C GLY A 331 -1.61 -11.15 15.15
N THR A 332 -0.94 -11.42 14.01
CA THR A 332 -1.22 -10.76 12.73
C THR A 332 -2.16 -11.52 11.80
N ALA A 333 -2.49 -12.80 12.12
CA ALA A 333 -3.32 -13.65 11.26
C ALA A 333 -4.77 -13.21 11.18
N TYR A 334 -5.30 -12.60 12.25
CA TYR A 334 -6.71 -12.26 12.46
C TYR A 334 -6.83 -10.85 13.05
N ASN A 335 -8.04 -10.29 12.99
CA ASN A 335 -8.36 -9.05 13.69
C ASN A 335 -8.47 -9.25 15.22
N ALA A 336 -8.72 -8.16 15.95
CA ALA A 336 -8.84 -8.18 17.42
C ALA A 336 -9.94 -9.14 17.94
N GLU A 337 -10.97 -9.42 17.13
CA GLU A 337 -12.07 -10.36 17.45
C GLU A 337 -11.74 -11.82 17.09
N GLY A 338 -10.55 -12.08 16.54
CA GLY A 338 -10.11 -13.42 16.11
C GLY A 338 -10.74 -13.90 14.80
N ALA A 339 -11.21 -12.98 13.95
CA ALA A 339 -11.79 -13.30 12.65
C ALA A 339 -10.81 -13.04 11.48
N PRO A 340 -10.77 -13.92 10.45
CA PRO A 340 -10.06 -13.63 9.23
C PRO A 340 -10.75 -12.52 8.44
N GLN A 341 -9.98 -11.65 7.81
CA GLN A 341 -10.47 -10.55 7.01
C GLN A 341 -9.95 -10.63 5.58
N ALA A 342 -10.60 -9.93 4.67
CA ALA A 342 -10.18 -9.84 3.27
C ALA A 342 -9.03 -8.84 3.14
N GLY A 343 -7.82 -9.29 3.48
CA GLY A 343 -6.61 -8.46 3.38
C GLY A 343 -6.17 -8.25 1.94
N MET A 344 -5.93 -6.99 1.55
CA MET A 344 -5.55 -6.63 0.19
C MET A 344 -4.19 -5.92 0.14
N GLY A 345 -4.12 -4.63 0.40
CA GLY A 345 -2.86 -3.90 0.49
C GLY A 345 -2.24 -3.97 1.88
N VAL A 346 -0.95 -3.71 1.95
CA VAL A 346 -0.17 -3.73 3.18
C VAL A 346 0.94 -2.67 3.14
N ALA A 347 1.20 -2.06 4.29
CA ALA A 347 2.35 -1.18 4.51
C ALA A 347 3.04 -1.54 5.83
N ALA A 348 4.36 -1.40 5.89
CA ALA A 348 5.14 -1.56 7.12
C ALA A 348 6.00 -0.32 7.37
N GLY A 349 6.05 0.15 8.62
CA GLY A 349 6.85 1.31 9.00
C GLY A 349 6.72 1.66 10.48
N ASP A 350 7.72 2.34 11.00
CA ASP A 350 7.79 2.86 12.37
C ASP A 350 6.97 4.17 12.44
N PHE A 351 5.63 4.04 12.57
CA PHE A 351 4.74 5.22 12.49
C PHE A 351 4.65 6.00 13.81
N ASP A 352 4.94 5.35 14.94
CA ASP A 352 4.91 5.98 16.27
C ASP A 352 6.30 6.33 16.83
N SER A 353 7.35 6.05 16.05
CA SER A 353 8.76 6.38 16.32
C SER A 353 9.35 5.67 17.53
N ASP A 354 8.89 4.45 17.81
CA ASP A 354 9.45 3.60 18.87
C ASP A 354 10.67 2.79 18.41
N GLY A 355 10.84 2.61 17.12
CA GLY A 355 11.99 1.95 16.48
C GLY A 355 11.68 0.58 15.87
N ASP A 356 10.43 0.14 15.96
CA ASP A 356 9.94 -1.13 15.44
C ASP A 356 9.02 -0.89 14.23
N GLU A 357 8.93 -1.84 13.31
CA GLU A 357 8.05 -1.70 12.16
C GLU A 357 6.67 -2.29 12.45
N ASP A 358 5.65 -1.44 12.37
CA ASP A 358 4.24 -1.77 12.50
C ASP A 358 3.63 -2.14 11.14
N ILE A 359 2.51 -2.87 11.16
CA ILE A 359 1.84 -3.30 9.93
C ILE A 359 0.47 -2.64 9.82
N PHE A 360 0.22 -1.99 8.69
CA PHE A 360 -1.12 -1.58 8.29
C PHE A 360 -1.62 -2.46 7.14
N LYS A 361 -2.86 -2.95 7.24
CA LYS A 361 -3.50 -3.83 6.25
C LYS A 361 -4.87 -3.30 5.87
N THR A 362 -5.12 -3.15 4.57
CA THR A 362 -6.44 -2.77 4.04
C THR A 362 -7.35 -3.97 3.89
N ASN A 363 -8.66 -3.76 4.07
CA ASN A 363 -9.66 -4.81 4.08
C ASN A 363 -10.93 -4.41 3.30
N LEU A 364 -11.88 -5.36 3.23
CA LEU A 364 -13.16 -5.21 2.57
C LEU A 364 -14.12 -4.29 3.36
N THR A 365 -15.06 -3.69 2.65
CA THR A 365 -16.24 -2.99 3.25
C THR A 365 -16.87 -3.83 4.36
N ASN A 366 -17.20 -3.21 5.49
CA ASN A 366 -17.74 -3.80 6.72
C ASN A 366 -16.74 -4.64 7.53
N GLU A 367 -15.46 -4.57 7.23
CA GLU A 367 -14.41 -5.19 8.04
C GLU A 367 -13.53 -4.13 8.73
N GLY A 368 -13.31 -2.97 8.06
CA GLY A 368 -12.35 -1.95 8.51
C GLY A 368 -10.90 -2.41 8.33
N CYS A 369 -9.98 -1.48 8.26
CA CYS A 369 -8.55 -1.77 8.11
C CYS A 369 -7.91 -2.13 9.46
N ASN A 370 -6.81 -2.89 9.44
CA ASN A 370 -6.06 -3.25 10.64
C ASN A 370 -4.79 -2.42 10.79
N LEU A 371 -4.52 -2.01 12.02
CA LEU A 371 -3.24 -1.49 12.47
C LEU A 371 -2.69 -2.43 13.55
N TYR A 372 -1.67 -3.19 13.18
CA TYR A 372 -0.98 -4.11 14.08
C TYR A 372 0.28 -3.43 14.61
N ILE A 373 0.28 -3.14 15.92
CA ILE A 373 1.42 -2.52 16.62
C ILE A 373 2.38 -3.61 17.08
N ASN A 374 3.65 -3.46 16.73
CA ASN A 374 4.74 -4.37 17.08
C ASN A 374 5.23 -4.08 18.51
N ASP A 375 5.67 -5.11 19.23
CA ASP A 375 6.32 -4.98 20.55
C ASP A 375 7.86 -5.04 20.46
N GLY A 376 8.43 -4.95 19.25
CA GLY A 376 9.87 -5.07 18.99
C GLY A 376 10.40 -6.51 19.00
N HIS A 377 9.53 -7.48 19.17
CA HIS A 377 9.91 -8.91 19.21
C HIS A 377 9.07 -9.76 18.24
N GLY A 378 8.36 -9.11 17.31
CA GLY A 378 7.50 -9.78 16.33
C GLY A 378 6.18 -10.28 16.90
N ASN A 379 5.71 -9.70 18.02
CA ASN A 379 4.34 -9.90 18.48
C ASN A 379 3.55 -8.61 18.26
N PHE A 380 2.32 -8.75 17.78
CA PHE A 380 1.52 -7.64 17.31
C PHE A 380 0.17 -7.59 18.00
N TYR A 381 -0.33 -6.37 18.17
CA TYR A 381 -1.65 -6.09 18.74
C TYR A 381 -2.48 -5.27 17.73
N ASP A 382 -3.65 -5.73 17.36
CA ASP A 382 -4.58 -4.95 16.53
C ASP A 382 -5.20 -3.82 17.36
N LEU A 383 -4.73 -2.60 17.14
CA LEU A 383 -5.18 -1.39 17.83
C LEU A 383 -5.91 -0.41 16.90
N SER A 384 -6.44 -0.89 15.77
CA SER A 384 -7.12 -0.09 14.74
C SER A 384 -8.23 0.80 15.30
N ALA A 385 -9.01 0.29 16.25
CA ALA A 385 -10.10 1.03 16.89
C ALA A 385 -9.57 2.14 17.83
N GLU A 386 -8.52 1.86 18.59
CA GLU A 386 -7.90 2.79 19.54
C GLU A 386 -7.29 3.99 18.81
N PHE A 387 -6.61 3.73 17.70
CA PHE A 387 -5.98 4.76 16.87
C PHE A 387 -6.94 5.48 15.92
N GLY A 388 -8.24 5.12 15.92
CA GLY A 388 -9.29 5.82 15.17
C GLY A 388 -9.37 5.47 13.69
N LEU A 389 -8.74 4.37 13.24
CA LEU A 389 -8.74 3.93 11.85
C LEU A 389 -9.92 3.01 11.51
N LEU A 390 -10.40 2.20 12.46
CA LEU A 390 -11.43 1.18 12.21
C LEU A 390 -12.74 1.78 11.66
N GLN A 391 -13.29 2.79 12.32
CA GLN A 391 -14.61 3.34 11.96
C GLN A 391 -14.63 4.09 10.62
N PRO A 392 -13.67 4.98 10.31
CA PRO A 392 -13.64 5.66 9.01
C PRO A 392 -13.42 4.72 7.83
N THR A 393 -12.65 3.64 8.01
CA THR A 393 -12.35 2.66 6.94
C THR A 393 -13.45 1.60 6.77
N PHE A 394 -14.31 1.41 7.77
CA PHE A 394 -15.37 0.38 7.77
C PHE A 394 -16.31 0.41 6.54
N PRO A 395 -16.73 1.58 5.99
CA PRO A 395 -17.61 1.62 4.82
C PRO A 395 -16.86 1.48 3.48
N HIS A 396 -15.54 1.36 3.49
CA HIS A 396 -14.71 1.32 2.29
C HIS A 396 -14.08 -0.05 2.06
N THR A 397 -13.72 -0.32 0.81
CA THR A 397 -12.85 -1.44 0.43
C THR A 397 -11.50 -0.85 0.05
N GLY A 398 -10.51 -1.02 0.92
CA GLY A 398 -9.16 -0.49 0.73
C GLY A 398 -8.29 -1.44 -0.06
N PHE A 399 -7.40 -0.88 -0.89
CA PHE A 399 -6.37 -1.58 -1.67
C PHE A 399 -5.00 -0.95 -1.41
N GLY A 400 -4.44 -0.23 -2.38
CA GLY A 400 -3.12 0.40 -2.25
C GLY A 400 -3.04 1.33 -1.04
N THR A 401 -1.95 1.25 -0.31
CA THR A 401 -1.72 2.02 0.93
C THR A 401 -0.24 2.17 1.19
N GLU A 402 0.16 3.24 1.88
CA GLU A 402 1.54 3.41 2.35
C GLU A 402 1.59 4.41 3.51
N TRP A 403 2.63 4.22 4.34
CA TRP A 403 3.08 5.18 5.32
C TRP A 403 3.94 6.26 4.67
N PHE A 404 3.55 7.52 4.76
CA PHE A 404 4.32 8.63 4.22
C PHE A 404 4.04 9.91 5.01
N ASP A 405 4.98 10.82 5.02
CA ASP A 405 4.86 12.11 5.71
C ASP A 405 4.42 13.17 4.69
N TYR A 406 3.10 13.39 4.56
CA TYR A 406 2.60 14.26 3.50
C TYR A 406 2.81 15.76 3.77
N ASP A 407 2.95 16.17 5.01
CA ASP A 407 3.14 17.59 5.38
C ASP A 407 4.52 17.91 5.94
N ASN A 408 5.45 16.96 5.88
CA ASN A 408 6.85 17.05 6.32
C ASN A 408 7.01 17.40 7.82
N ASP A 409 6.06 16.99 8.67
CA ASP A 409 6.13 17.26 10.12
C ASP A 409 6.97 16.24 10.91
N GLY A 410 7.38 15.16 10.24
CA GLY A 410 8.21 14.08 10.79
C GLY A 410 7.40 12.87 11.24
N HIS A 411 6.07 12.91 11.18
CA HIS A 411 5.19 11.80 11.51
C HIS A 411 4.70 11.11 10.24
N LEU A 412 4.65 9.78 10.25
CA LEU A 412 4.09 9.02 9.14
C LEU A 412 2.56 9.09 9.16
N ASP A 413 2.01 9.57 8.08
CA ASP A 413 0.60 9.61 7.75
C ASP A 413 0.22 8.41 6.90
N LEU A 414 -1.05 8.28 6.54
CA LEU A 414 -1.54 7.11 5.83
C LEU A 414 -2.46 7.51 4.68
N PHE A 415 -2.25 6.92 3.50
CA PHE A 415 -3.17 6.99 2.37
C PHE A 415 -3.76 5.62 2.07
N ILE A 416 -5.03 5.58 1.63
CA ILE A 416 -5.73 4.36 1.22
C ILE A 416 -6.44 4.61 -0.11
N ALA A 417 -6.07 3.83 -1.12
CA ALA A 417 -6.78 3.75 -2.38
C ALA A 417 -8.00 2.84 -2.24
N ASN A 418 -9.20 3.37 -2.48
CA ASN A 418 -10.46 2.68 -2.25
C ASN A 418 -11.23 2.38 -3.54
N GLY A 419 -11.88 1.21 -3.58
CA GLY A 419 -12.75 0.85 -4.68
C GLY A 419 -13.39 -0.52 -4.43
N ALA A 420 -14.71 -0.59 -4.38
CA ALA A 420 -15.44 -1.81 -4.03
C ALA A 420 -15.18 -2.96 -5.01
N VAL A 421 -15.32 -4.19 -4.54
CA VAL A 421 -15.35 -5.43 -5.33
C VAL A 421 -16.75 -6.01 -5.41
N ASN A 422 -17.63 -5.63 -4.48
CA ASN A 422 -19.05 -5.95 -4.50
C ASN A 422 -19.84 -4.71 -4.93
N ARG A 423 -20.98 -4.92 -5.56
CA ARG A 423 -21.86 -3.83 -6.02
C ARG A 423 -22.30 -2.95 -4.85
N ILE A 424 -22.16 -1.65 -5.01
CA ILE A 424 -22.64 -0.66 -4.05
C ILE A 424 -24.11 -0.36 -4.35
N GLU A 425 -25.03 -0.67 -3.43
CA GLU A 425 -26.47 -0.55 -3.66
C GLU A 425 -26.92 0.90 -3.93
N SER A 426 -26.27 1.89 -3.31
CA SER A 426 -26.55 3.32 -3.58
C SER A 426 -26.16 3.76 -5.00
N LEU A 427 -25.32 3.01 -5.69
CA LEU A 427 -24.91 3.22 -7.09
C LEU A 427 -25.68 2.32 -8.05
N ARG A 428 -26.77 1.69 -7.61
CA ARG A 428 -27.61 0.82 -8.43
C ARG A 428 -28.10 1.54 -9.69
N GLY A 429 -27.90 0.90 -10.84
CA GLY A 429 -28.21 1.49 -12.14
C GLY A 429 -27.05 2.20 -12.83
N SER A 430 -25.92 2.43 -12.11
CA SER A 430 -24.65 2.79 -12.73
C SER A 430 -24.11 1.64 -13.59
N SER A 431 -23.40 1.94 -14.65
CA SER A 431 -22.71 0.94 -15.48
C SER A 431 -21.59 0.23 -14.74
N TYR A 432 -21.01 0.90 -13.71
CA TYR A 432 -19.90 0.37 -12.89
C TYR A 432 -20.08 0.79 -11.42
N PRO A 433 -20.92 0.06 -10.64
CA PRO A 433 -21.35 0.47 -9.29
C PRO A 433 -20.34 0.09 -8.19
N PHE A 434 -19.06 0.43 -8.37
CA PHE A 434 -17.97 0.05 -7.47
C PHE A 434 -17.13 1.23 -7.00
N ASN A 435 -17.49 2.45 -7.39
CA ASN A 435 -16.73 3.66 -7.12
C ASN A 435 -16.74 4.03 -5.64
N GLN A 436 -15.56 4.38 -5.10
CA GLN A 436 -15.37 4.91 -3.75
C GLN A 436 -14.35 6.06 -3.78
N ASN A 437 -14.33 6.88 -2.73
CA ASN A 437 -13.31 7.91 -2.56
C ASN A 437 -12.09 7.32 -1.87
N ASN A 438 -10.89 7.76 -2.25
CA ASN A 438 -9.67 7.47 -1.52
C ASN A 438 -9.66 8.20 -0.17
N GLN A 439 -8.86 7.73 0.78
CA GLN A 439 -8.78 8.30 2.11
C GLN A 439 -7.34 8.73 2.43
N LEU A 440 -7.22 9.87 3.13
CA LEU A 440 -5.98 10.37 3.71
C LEU A 440 -6.19 10.53 5.21
N PHE A 441 -5.27 10.00 6.00
CA PHE A 441 -5.29 10.10 7.46
C PHE A 441 -4.01 10.78 7.94
N ARG A 442 -4.17 11.83 8.71
CA ARG A 442 -3.07 12.49 9.42
C ARG A 442 -2.79 11.80 10.74
N ASN A 443 -1.53 11.52 11.01
CA ASN A 443 -1.04 11.12 12.31
C ASN A 443 -0.99 12.35 13.23
N GLU A 444 -1.86 12.43 14.22
CA GLU A 444 -1.86 13.56 15.16
C GLU A 444 -0.71 13.42 16.14
N SER A 445 -0.03 14.53 16.40
CA SER A 445 1.22 14.61 17.18
C SER A 445 1.21 13.78 18.45
N GLY A 446 2.20 12.90 18.58
CA GLY A 446 2.35 11.93 19.66
C GLY A 446 1.97 10.49 19.27
N GLY A 447 1.67 10.22 18.00
CA GLY A 447 1.57 8.86 17.45
C GLY A 447 0.43 8.01 18.02
N ARG A 448 -0.66 8.62 18.52
CA ARG A 448 -1.72 7.86 19.20
C ARG A 448 -3.11 7.96 18.58
N LYS A 449 -3.25 8.70 17.48
CA LYS A 449 -4.54 8.87 16.82
C LYS A 449 -4.39 9.37 15.40
N PHE A 450 -5.16 8.80 14.49
CA PHE A 450 -5.30 9.29 13.13
C PHE A 450 -6.58 10.11 12.97
N ARG A 451 -6.47 11.19 12.18
CA ARG A 451 -7.61 12.00 11.78
C ARG A 451 -7.76 11.97 10.27
N GLU A 452 -8.96 11.63 9.81
CA GLU A 452 -9.26 11.65 8.38
C GLU A 452 -9.25 13.07 7.83
N MET A 453 -8.47 13.28 6.75
CA MET A 453 -8.24 14.54 6.08
C MET A 453 -8.89 14.63 4.71
N THR A 454 -9.50 13.56 4.20
CA THR A 454 -10.05 13.43 2.84
C THR A 454 -10.91 14.63 2.45
N GLY A 455 -11.82 15.06 3.32
CA GLY A 455 -12.75 16.15 3.05
C GLY A 455 -12.12 17.55 2.99
N VAL A 456 -10.89 17.73 3.49
CA VAL A 456 -10.17 19.02 3.54
C VAL A 456 -8.92 19.04 2.67
N ALA A 457 -8.48 17.89 2.16
CA ALA A 457 -7.27 17.76 1.35
C ALA A 457 -7.42 18.31 -0.09
N GLY A 458 -8.64 18.63 -0.51
CA GLY A 458 -8.92 19.20 -1.82
C GLY A 458 -9.66 18.26 -2.78
N PRO A 459 -10.00 18.77 -3.98
CA PRO A 459 -10.85 18.03 -4.93
C PRO A 459 -10.23 16.72 -5.42
N ALA A 460 -8.92 16.62 -5.46
CA ALA A 460 -8.22 15.41 -5.93
C ALA A 460 -8.58 14.16 -5.10
N LEU A 461 -8.79 14.31 -3.78
CA LEU A 461 -9.19 13.20 -2.90
C LEU A 461 -10.70 12.93 -2.87
N THR A 462 -11.50 13.79 -3.49
CA THR A 462 -12.95 13.59 -3.60
C THR A 462 -13.38 12.90 -4.89
N LEU A 463 -12.42 12.52 -5.74
CA LEU A 463 -12.69 11.71 -6.92
C LEU A 463 -13.18 10.33 -6.49
N SER A 464 -14.35 9.94 -7.00
CA SER A 464 -14.94 8.63 -6.70
C SER A 464 -14.68 7.68 -7.86
N GLU A 465 -13.77 6.77 -7.68
CA GLU A 465 -13.25 5.84 -8.71
C GLU A 465 -13.11 4.43 -8.15
N VAL A 466 -12.60 3.49 -8.93
CA VAL A 466 -12.33 2.12 -8.47
C VAL A 466 -10.82 1.95 -8.35
N SER A 467 -10.27 2.58 -7.31
CA SER A 467 -8.83 2.58 -7.09
C SER A 467 -8.31 1.20 -6.66
N ARG A 468 -7.08 0.88 -7.08
CA ARG A 468 -6.38 -0.37 -6.78
C ARG A 468 -4.96 -0.08 -6.31
N GLY A 469 -3.98 -0.13 -7.20
CA GLY A 469 -2.60 0.18 -6.87
C GLY A 469 -2.39 1.64 -6.53
N ALA A 470 -1.45 1.91 -5.63
CA ALA A 470 -0.94 3.24 -5.37
C ALA A 470 0.58 3.17 -5.17
N ALA A 471 1.32 4.11 -5.76
CA ALA A 471 2.76 4.26 -5.62
C ALA A 471 3.10 5.67 -5.12
N PHE A 472 4.14 5.77 -4.30
CA PHE A 472 4.52 6.97 -3.56
C PHE A 472 5.97 7.36 -3.87
N GLY A 473 6.22 8.65 -4.09
CA GLY A 473 7.55 9.18 -4.36
C GLY A 473 7.51 10.67 -4.64
N ASP A 474 8.65 11.35 -4.49
CA ASP A 474 8.82 12.75 -4.84
C ASP A 474 9.10 12.85 -6.35
N ILE A 475 8.04 13.04 -7.14
CA ILE A 475 8.07 12.96 -8.61
C ILE A 475 8.65 14.24 -9.23
N ASN A 476 8.48 15.36 -8.55
CA ASN A 476 8.96 16.67 -9.02
C ASN A 476 10.22 17.14 -8.30
N ASN A 477 10.80 16.31 -7.44
CA ASN A 477 12.01 16.55 -6.66
C ASN A 477 11.93 17.82 -5.78
N ASP A 478 10.72 18.16 -5.26
CA ASP A 478 10.50 19.33 -4.41
C ASP A 478 10.52 19.03 -2.91
N GLY A 479 10.64 17.76 -2.52
CA GLY A 479 10.70 17.28 -1.15
C GLY A 479 9.35 17.00 -0.51
N ALA A 480 8.27 16.93 -1.29
CA ALA A 480 6.97 16.49 -0.84
C ALA A 480 6.57 15.20 -1.59
N ILE A 481 6.11 14.20 -0.88
CA ILE A 481 5.75 12.91 -1.49
C ILE A 481 4.44 13.03 -2.24
N ASP A 482 4.48 12.72 -3.53
CA ASP A 482 3.36 12.61 -4.46
C ASP A 482 2.78 11.19 -4.48
N ILE A 483 1.57 11.04 -5.04
CA ILE A 483 0.89 9.74 -5.11
C ILE A 483 0.41 9.50 -6.54
N VAL A 484 0.74 8.32 -7.08
CA VAL A 484 0.11 7.82 -8.32
C VAL A 484 -0.88 6.73 -7.97
N VAL A 485 -2.11 6.85 -8.46
CA VAL A 485 -3.18 5.89 -8.24
C VAL A 485 -3.60 5.25 -9.55
N ALA A 486 -3.56 3.93 -9.61
CA ALA A 486 -4.08 3.13 -10.71
C ALA A 486 -5.54 2.74 -10.43
N ASN A 487 -6.43 3.08 -11.36
CA ASN A 487 -7.86 2.82 -11.26
C ASN A 487 -8.29 1.68 -12.19
N ASN A 488 -9.07 0.76 -11.68
CA ASN A 488 -9.67 -0.31 -12.48
C ASN A 488 -10.75 0.25 -13.41
N ASN A 489 -10.66 -0.04 -14.70
CA ASN A 489 -11.49 0.57 -15.76
C ASN A 489 -11.56 2.10 -15.68
N GLY A 490 -10.46 2.73 -15.36
CA GLY A 490 -10.38 4.18 -15.15
C GLY A 490 -9.01 4.77 -15.51
N PRO A 491 -8.92 6.11 -15.52
CA PRO A 491 -7.65 6.80 -15.76
C PRO A 491 -6.68 6.61 -14.58
N ALA A 492 -5.38 6.59 -14.85
CA ALA A 492 -4.39 6.80 -13.81
C ALA A 492 -4.51 8.23 -13.26
N ARG A 493 -4.28 8.42 -11.95
CA ARG A 493 -4.27 9.73 -11.29
C ARG A 493 -2.89 10.03 -10.74
N LEU A 494 -2.47 11.26 -10.91
CA LEU A 494 -1.25 11.81 -10.31
C LEU A 494 -1.66 12.92 -9.34
N LEU A 495 -1.53 12.63 -8.06
CA LEU A 495 -1.86 13.54 -6.95
C LEU A 495 -0.58 14.25 -6.51
N LEU A 496 -0.36 15.45 -7.05
CA LEU A 496 0.80 16.28 -6.70
C LEU A 496 0.58 16.94 -5.34
N ASN A 497 1.49 16.70 -4.43
CA ASN A 497 1.48 17.26 -3.09
C ASN A 497 1.88 18.74 -3.11
N GLN A 498 1.08 19.58 -2.47
CA GLN A 498 1.30 21.03 -2.42
C GLN A 498 1.84 21.50 -1.05
N ALA A 499 2.30 20.57 -0.20
CA ALA A 499 2.76 20.87 1.16
C ALA A 499 3.82 21.98 1.19
N ARG A 500 4.76 21.97 0.23
CA ARG A 500 5.80 23.00 0.10
C ARG A 500 5.25 24.42 -0.11
N SER A 501 4.04 24.55 -0.65
CA SER A 501 3.34 25.83 -0.81
C SER A 501 2.48 26.21 0.39
N LEU A 502 2.24 25.28 1.32
CA LEU A 502 1.32 25.41 2.45
C LEU A 502 2.02 25.57 3.80
N ASN A 503 3.22 25.01 3.93
CA ASN A 503 4.03 25.08 5.15
C ASN A 503 5.50 25.37 4.85
N HIS A 504 6.32 25.51 5.90
CA HIS A 504 7.76 25.76 5.82
C HIS A 504 8.56 24.61 6.44
N ASN A 505 7.95 23.43 6.57
CA ASN A 505 8.62 22.27 7.12
C ASN A 505 9.81 21.87 6.25
N HIS A 506 10.89 21.48 6.90
CA HIS A 506 12.11 21.00 6.27
C HIS A 506 11.99 19.51 5.94
N TRP A 507 12.85 19.04 5.05
CA TRP A 507 12.84 17.66 4.59
C TRP A 507 14.25 17.15 4.25
N LEU A 508 14.37 15.85 4.08
CA LEU A 508 15.55 15.17 3.54
C LEU A 508 15.09 13.97 2.72
N LEU A 509 15.62 13.80 1.52
CA LEU A 509 15.45 12.60 0.71
C LEU A 509 16.80 11.91 0.52
N VAL A 510 16.89 10.63 0.94
CA VAL A 510 18.15 9.88 0.97
C VAL A 510 18.15 8.81 -0.12
N ARG A 511 19.07 8.92 -1.07
CA ARG A 511 19.42 7.86 -2.02
C ARG A 511 20.57 7.06 -1.43
N LEU A 512 20.38 5.75 -1.27
CA LEU A 512 21.44 4.85 -0.81
C LEU A 512 22.14 4.18 -1.98
N GLU A 513 23.47 4.03 -1.87
CA GLU A 513 24.28 3.27 -2.81
C GLU A 513 25.16 2.29 -2.03
N ALA A 514 24.80 0.99 -2.05
CA ALA A 514 25.61 -0.05 -1.44
C ALA A 514 26.88 -0.33 -2.27
N ALA A 515 27.95 -0.73 -1.60
CA ALA A 515 29.26 -0.96 -2.24
C ALA A 515 29.36 -2.32 -2.94
N ASN A 516 28.65 -3.33 -2.41
CA ASN A 516 28.73 -4.71 -2.90
C ASN A 516 27.33 -5.35 -2.82
N GLY A 517 26.74 -5.62 -3.96
CA GLY A 517 25.41 -6.24 -4.07
C GLY A 517 24.27 -5.36 -3.57
N ASN A 518 23.04 -5.75 -3.84
CA ASN A 518 21.83 -5.01 -3.45
C ASN A 518 22.01 -3.48 -3.54
N ARG A 519 22.33 -3.02 -4.72
CA ARG A 519 22.95 -1.70 -4.98
C ARG A 519 22.12 -0.53 -4.47
N PHE A 520 20.81 -0.64 -4.49
CA PHE A 520 19.87 0.35 -3.96
C PHE A 520 19.59 0.16 -2.47
N ALA A 521 20.30 -0.79 -1.82
CA ALA A 521 20.23 -1.08 -0.39
C ALA A 521 18.79 -1.37 0.10
N ILE A 522 17.98 -2.08 -0.70
CA ILE A 522 16.64 -2.52 -0.28
C ILE A 522 16.75 -3.29 1.04
N GLY A 523 15.95 -2.90 2.04
CA GLY A 523 16.02 -3.43 3.41
C GLY A 523 16.91 -2.65 4.36
N ALA A 524 17.73 -1.68 3.88
CA ALA A 524 18.49 -0.80 4.78
C ALA A 524 17.56 0.05 5.63
N LYS A 525 17.93 0.25 6.91
CA LYS A 525 17.26 1.20 7.79
C LYS A 525 18.07 2.48 7.87
N VAL A 526 17.42 3.63 7.74
CA VAL A 526 18.02 4.96 7.85
C VAL A 526 17.45 5.66 9.06
N GLU A 527 18.33 6.08 9.98
CA GLU A 527 17.96 6.84 11.17
C GLU A 527 18.47 8.28 11.06
N VAL A 528 17.55 9.23 11.18
CA VAL A 528 17.87 10.66 11.27
C VAL A 528 17.70 11.10 12.71
N ARG A 529 18.78 11.59 13.33
CA ARG A 529 18.76 12.17 14.68
C ARG A 529 18.64 13.69 14.61
N LEU A 530 17.59 14.17 15.22
CA LEU A 530 17.28 15.58 15.41
C LEU A 530 17.40 15.93 16.90
N ARG A 531 17.27 17.21 17.24
CA ARG A 531 17.31 17.64 18.64
C ARG A 531 16.14 17.04 19.44
N GLY A 532 16.44 16.00 20.22
CA GLY A 532 15.49 15.37 21.14
C GLY A 532 14.52 14.36 20.49
N ARG A 533 14.69 14.04 19.21
CA ARG A 533 13.93 12.97 18.54
C ARG A 533 14.77 12.22 17.51
N LYS A 534 14.37 10.99 17.21
CA LYS A 534 14.90 10.18 16.11
C LYS A 534 13.77 9.82 15.15
N LEU A 535 14.08 9.68 13.90
CA LEU A 535 13.17 9.19 12.86
C LEU A 535 13.85 7.98 12.21
N LEU A 536 13.14 6.86 12.11
CA LEU A 536 13.62 5.64 11.47
C LEU A 536 12.76 5.34 10.25
N ARG A 537 13.38 5.06 9.11
CA ARG A 537 12.69 4.69 7.85
C ARG A 537 13.49 3.60 7.14
N ARG A 538 12.82 2.80 6.34
CA ARG A 538 13.41 1.70 5.57
C ARG A 538 13.49 2.07 4.08
N ALA A 539 14.58 1.66 3.41
CA ALA A 539 14.65 1.67 1.94
C ALA A 539 13.92 0.45 1.40
N HIS A 540 12.87 0.66 0.62
CA HIS A 540 12.04 -0.41 0.07
C HIS A 540 11.33 0.02 -1.20
N THR A 541 10.90 -0.93 -2.01
CA THR A 541 10.02 -0.71 -3.17
C THR A 541 8.72 -1.49 -3.06
N ASP A 542 8.61 -2.40 -2.09
CA ASP A 542 7.47 -3.27 -1.82
C ASP A 542 6.40 -2.60 -0.94
N GLY A 543 5.34 -3.31 -0.67
CA GLY A 543 4.17 -2.81 0.06
C GLY A 543 3.01 -2.44 -0.86
N SER A 544 2.06 -1.64 -0.39
CA SER A 544 0.86 -1.25 -1.11
C SER A 544 0.05 -2.45 -1.63
N TYR A 545 -0.47 -2.34 -2.83
CA TYR A 545 -1.18 -3.38 -3.56
C TYR A 545 -0.76 -3.36 -5.02
N LEU A 546 -0.19 -4.46 -5.52
CA LEU A 546 0.23 -4.63 -6.92
C LEU A 546 1.22 -3.56 -7.42
N SER A 547 1.89 -2.83 -6.54
CA SER A 547 2.61 -1.60 -6.91
C SER A 547 4.01 -1.57 -6.31
N ALA A 548 4.85 -0.67 -6.84
CA ALA A 548 6.19 -0.43 -6.33
C ALA A 548 6.44 1.07 -6.13
N HIS A 549 7.14 1.40 -5.03
CA HIS A 549 7.44 2.76 -4.59
C HIS A 549 8.83 3.24 -5.01
N ASP A 550 9.05 4.55 -4.93
CA ASP A 550 10.37 5.15 -4.94
C ASP A 550 11.25 4.55 -3.81
N VAL A 551 12.43 4.04 -4.17
CA VAL A 551 13.37 3.43 -3.21
C VAL A 551 14.07 4.46 -2.32
N ARG A 552 14.04 5.76 -2.67
CA ARG A 552 14.63 6.83 -1.88
C ARG A 552 13.89 7.01 -0.57
N VAL A 553 14.63 7.21 0.52
CA VAL A 553 14.08 7.28 1.87
C VAL A 553 13.77 8.72 2.25
N HIS A 554 12.50 9.04 2.44
CA HIS A 554 12.03 10.40 2.75
C HIS A 554 11.88 10.63 4.26
N PHE A 555 12.27 11.84 4.69
CA PHE A 555 12.08 12.34 6.05
C PHE A 555 11.51 13.75 6.01
N GLY A 556 10.34 13.96 6.58
CA GLY A 556 9.93 15.28 7.02
C GLY A 556 10.64 15.62 8.32
N LEU A 557 11.08 16.85 8.46
CA LEU A 557 11.89 17.31 9.59
C LEU A 557 11.16 18.34 10.45
N GLY A 558 9.94 18.76 10.04
CA GLY A 558 9.22 19.85 10.69
C GLY A 558 10.00 21.14 10.67
N GLU A 559 10.10 21.81 11.80
CA GLU A 559 10.85 23.07 11.97
C GLU A 559 12.37 22.87 12.18
N ASP A 560 12.86 21.60 12.22
CA ASP A 560 14.25 21.29 12.46
C ASP A 560 15.12 21.60 11.24
N THR A 561 15.95 22.62 11.33
CA THR A 561 16.89 23.05 10.26
C THR A 561 18.23 22.33 10.30
N LYS A 562 18.45 21.43 11.27
CA LYS A 562 19.74 20.81 11.50
C LYS A 562 19.58 19.33 11.87
N ILE A 563 20.26 18.48 11.10
CA ILE A 563 20.43 17.07 11.39
C ILE A 563 21.69 16.92 12.25
N GLU A 564 21.57 16.33 13.44
CA GLU A 564 22.70 16.05 14.33
C GLU A 564 23.54 14.91 13.79
N LYS A 565 22.86 13.85 13.29
CA LYS A 565 23.48 12.65 12.76
C LYS A 565 22.50 11.91 11.82
N LEU A 566 23.03 11.33 10.76
CA LEU A 566 22.37 10.32 9.94
C LEU A 566 23.10 9.00 10.14
N ILE A 567 22.36 7.91 10.35
CA ILE A 567 22.91 6.55 10.51
C ILE A 567 22.24 5.66 9.47
N VAL A 568 23.03 4.81 8.82
CA VAL A 568 22.51 3.77 7.92
C VAL A 568 22.91 2.40 8.48
N TYR A 569 21.91 1.56 8.70
CA TYR A 569 22.03 0.14 9.01
C TYR A 569 21.90 -0.62 7.69
N TRP A 570 23.05 -1.02 7.12
CA TRP A 570 23.10 -1.66 5.80
C TRP A 570 22.62 -3.13 5.86
N PRO A 571 22.03 -3.67 4.77
CA PRO A 571 21.54 -5.05 4.74
C PRO A 571 22.61 -6.10 5.04
N ASP A 572 23.88 -5.82 4.73
CA ASP A 572 25.03 -6.69 5.03
C ASP A 572 25.46 -6.68 6.51
N GLY A 573 24.79 -5.88 7.37
CA GLY A 573 25.01 -5.77 8.80
C GLY A 573 26.12 -4.82 9.21
N ARG A 574 26.61 -3.98 8.31
CA ARG A 574 27.45 -2.82 8.66
C ARG A 574 26.57 -1.65 9.08
N ASP A 575 27.08 -0.81 9.98
CA ASP A 575 26.42 0.40 10.44
C ASP A 575 27.38 1.57 10.27
N GLU A 576 26.94 2.63 9.62
CA GLU A 576 27.75 3.81 9.34
C GLU A 576 27.00 5.08 9.70
N GLU A 577 27.75 6.14 10.06
CA GLU A 577 27.17 7.42 10.44
C GLU A 577 27.80 8.60 9.70
N TRP A 578 26.97 9.60 9.42
CA TRP A 578 27.35 10.87 8.80
C TRP A 578 26.93 12.04 9.67
N TYR A 579 27.78 13.04 9.72
CA TYR A 579 27.54 14.30 10.39
C TYR A 579 27.42 15.43 9.38
N ARG A 580 26.73 16.52 9.75
CA ARG A 580 26.57 17.71 8.89
C ARG A 580 25.83 17.43 7.59
N VAL A 581 24.86 16.55 7.63
CA VAL A 581 23.91 16.38 6.52
C VAL A 581 23.01 17.62 6.49
N GLU A 582 22.90 18.24 5.32
CA GLU A 582 22.07 19.44 5.14
C GLU A 582 20.62 19.06 4.81
N THR A 583 19.68 19.88 5.27
CA THR A 583 18.25 19.74 5.00
C THR A 583 17.83 20.30 3.64
N ASP A 584 16.60 20.08 3.22
CA ASP A 584 15.95 20.58 2.00
C ASP A 584 16.67 20.18 0.72
N ARG A 585 17.08 18.93 0.66
CA ARG A 585 17.77 18.37 -0.51
C ARG A 585 17.70 16.85 -0.60
N ILE A 586 18.01 16.37 -1.78
CA ILE A 586 18.30 14.97 -2.06
C ILE A 586 19.79 14.75 -1.77
N VAL A 587 20.11 13.73 -0.96
CA VAL A 587 21.51 13.37 -0.64
C VAL A 587 21.78 11.92 -1.05
N THR A 588 22.94 11.68 -1.67
CA THR A 588 23.39 10.31 -1.95
C THR A 588 24.36 9.87 -0.87
N ILE A 589 24.02 8.80 -0.17
CA ILE A 589 24.82 8.16 0.87
C ILE A 589 25.43 6.88 0.32
N ARG A 590 26.76 6.85 0.22
CA ARG A 590 27.51 5.72 -0.30
C ARG A 590 28.12 4.91 0.83
N GLN A 591 27.87 3.60 0.82
CA GLN A 591 28.47 2.68 1.78
C GLN A 591 30.01 2.75 1.72
N GLY A 592 30.65 2.78 2.89
CA GLY A 592 32.11 2.95 3.01
C GLY A 592 32.57 4.41 3.05
N SER A 593 31.67 5.38 2.91
CA SER A 593 32.02 6.81 2.99
C SER A 593 31.74 7.43 4.37
N GLY A 594 31.06 6.70 5.24
CA GLY A 594 30.72 7.13 6.60
C GLY A 594 31.75 6.70 7.66
N HIS A 595 31.44 7.01 8.92
CA HIS A 595 32.21 6.53 10.07
C HIS A 595 31.57 5.22 10.58
N ASN A 596 32.37 4.17 10.73
CA ASN A 596 31.89 2.87 11.22
C ASN A 596 31.58 2.92 12.72
N LEU A 597 30.36 2.51 13.14
CA LEU A 597 29.92 2.53 14.53
C LEU A 597 30.51 1.40 15.38
N LYS A 598 31.01 0.31 14.78
CA LYS A 598 31.49 -0.90 15.49
C LYS A 598 32.94 -0.84 15.97
N VAL A 599 33.63 0.31 15.89
CA VAL A 599 35.05 0.46 16.24
C VAL A 599 35.29 0.96 17.69
N GLU A 600 34.24 1.22 18.47
CA GLU A 600 34.37 1.56 19.89
C GLU A 600 33.83 0.41 20.75
N GLY A 601 34.65 -0.64 20.90
CA GLY A 601 34.44 -1.76 21.81
C GLY A 601 35.63 -1.97 22.74
#